data_1d648ab6538d23c8e6d4ff0a21707756
#
_entry.id   1d648ab6538d23c8e6d4ff0a21707756
#
_cell.length_a   1.000
_cell.length_b   1.000
_cell.length_c   1.000
_cell.angle_alpha   90.00
_cell.angle_beta   90.00
_cell.angle_gamma   90.00
#
_symmetry.space_group_name_H-M   'P 1'
#
loop_
_entity.id
_entity.type
_entity.pdbx_description
1 polymer ?
#
loop_
_entity_poly.entity_id
_entity_poly.type
_entity_poly.pdbx_seq_one_letter_code
_entity_poly.pdbx_strand_id
1 'polypeptide(L)' 'MKHTQARLAHEIRERIATILRQRVGDPRLAEVSVNEVRVAPDGSYARIYWGTLGPVAAAKEAIEKAKPYLRRCL' A
#
# COMPACT_ATOMS: atom_id res chain seq x y z
N MET A 1 2.81 0.00 23.46
CA MET A 1 3.13 1.03 22.48
C MET A 1 3.62 0.43 21.19
N LYS A 2 4.70 -0.35 21.21
CA LYS A 2 5.20 -0.99 19.98
C LYS A 2 4.20 -1.95 19.37
N HIS A 3 3.45 -2.66 20.20
CA HIS A 3 2.45 -3.61 19.73
C HIS A 3 1.31 -2.94 18.98
N THR A 4 0.88 -1.76 19.41
CA THR A 4 -0.18 -1.01 18.75
C THR A 4 0.26 -0.56 17.36
N GLN A 5 1.51 -0.09 17.23
CA GLN A 5 2.02 0.35 15.94
C GLN A 5 2.23 -0.83 14.99
N ALA A 6 2.70 -1.96 15.50
CA ALA A 6 2.87 -3.16 14.68
C ALA A 6 1.52 -3.68 14.17
N ARG A 7 0.49 -3.65 15.03
CA ARG A 7 -0.86 -4.03 14.63
C ARG A 7 -1.42 -3.09 13.57
N LEU A 8 -1.23 -1.79 13.76
CA LEU A 8 -1.69 -0.79 12.80
C LEU A 8 -1.00 -0.98 11.45
N ALA A 9 0.30 -1.19 11.46
CA ALA A 9 1.06 -1.43 10.24
C ALA A 9 0.55 -2.67 9.51
N HIS A 10 0.26 -3.75 10.25
CA HIS A 10 -0.29 -4.97 9.67
C HIS A 10 -1.66 -4.73 9.06
N GLU A 11 -2.53 -4.03 9.77
CA GLU A 11 -3.87 -3.71 9.27
C GLU A 11 -3.82 -2.85 8.00
N ILE A 12 -2.93 -1.87 7.97
CA ILE A 12 -2.75 -1.03 6.79
C ILE A 12 -2.26 -1.87 5.62
N ARG A 13 -1.28 -2.74 5.87
CA ARG A 13 -0.74 -3.63 4.84
C ARG A 13 -1.83 -4.50 4.23
N GLU A 14 -2.64 -5.15 5.07
CA GLU A 14 -3.71 -6.02 4.60
C GLU A 14 -4.77 -5.24 3.83
N ARG A 15 -5.11 -4.06 4.31
CA ARG A 15 -6.10 -3.21 3.66
C ARG A 15 -5.62 -2.73 2.29
N ILE A 16 -4.38 -2.29 2.20
CA ILE A 16 -3.81 -1.86 0.92
C ILE A 16 -3.73 -3.02 -0.05
N ALA A 17 -3.27 -4.18 0.39
CA ALA A 17 -3.20 -5.36 -0.46
C ALA A 17 -4.57 -5.73 -1.01
N THR A 18 -5.61 -5.67 -0.19
CA THR A 18 -6.98 -5.94 -0.61
C THR A 18 -7.46 -4.91 -1.64
N ILE A 19 -7.21 -3.64 -1.38
CA ILE A 19 -7.62 -2.56 -2.29
C ILE A 19 -6.95 -2.73 -3.65
N LEU A 20 -5.66 -3.02 -3.67
CA LEU A 20 -4.92 -3.20 -4.92
C LEU A 20 -5.45 -4.38 -5.72
N ARG A 21 -5.83 -5.48 -5.04
CA ARG A 21 -6.42 -6.63 -5.72
C ARG A 21 -7.80 -6.33 -6.27
N GLN A 22 -8.57 -5.48 -5.59
CA GLN A 22 -9.93 -5.12 -6.00
C GLN A 22 -9.98 -4.01 -7.03
N ARG A 23 -8.86 -3.33 -7.28
CA ARG A 23 -8.78 -2.27 -8.29
C ARG A 23 -8.56 -2.89 -9.66
N VAL A 24 -9.58 -3.58 -10.12
CA VAL A 24 -9.50 -4.36 -11.37
C VAL A 24 -9.41 -3.50 -12.62
N GLY A 25 -9.61 -2.20 -12.52
CA GLY A 25 -9.51 -1.29 -13.65
C GLY A 25 -8.09 -1.02 -14.12
N ASP A 26 -7.08 -1.37 -13.33
CA ASP A 26 -5.69 -1.14 -13.71
C ASP A 26 -4.89 -2.43 -13.53
N PRO A 27 -4.62 -3.16 -14.63
CA PRO A 27 -3.88 -4.43 -14.54
C PRO A 27 -2.46 -4.28 -14.02
N ARG A 28 -1.88 -3.08 -14.09
CA ARG A 28 -0.54 -2.84 -13.54
C ARG A 28 -0.51 -3.02 -12.03
N LEU A 29 -1.61 -2.75 -11.34
CA LEU A 29 -1.70 -2.94 -9.89
C LEU A 29 -1.83 -4.39 -9.49
N ALA A 30 -2.28 -5.26 -10.37
CA ALA A 30 -2.41 -6.69 -10.07
C ALA A 30 -1.06 -7.36 -9.83
N GLU A 31 0.02 -6.80 -10.39
CA GLU A 31 1.37 -7.34 -10.24
C GLU A 31 2.12 -6.74 -9.05
N VAL A 32 1.50 -5.79 -8.36
CA VAL A 32 2.12 -5.12 -7.21
C VAL A 32 1.85 -5.90 -5.94
N SER A 33 2.89 -6.06 -5.12
CA SER A 33 2.76 -6.65 -3.78
C SER A 33 3.24 -5.65 -2.75
N VAL A 34 2.56 -5.62 -1.61
CA VAL A 34 2.98 -4.80 -0.47
C VAL A 34 3.86 -5.67 0.41
N ASN A 35 5.14 -5.30 0.52
CA ASN A 35 6.11 -6.08 1.25
C ASN A 35 6.18 -5.70 2.73
N GLU A 36 6.09 -4.41 3.03
CA GLU A 36 6.20 -3.92 4.38
C GLU A 36 5.50 -2.56 4.51
N VAL A 37 4.95 -2.31 5.69
CA VAL A 37 4.41 -0.99 6.06
C VAL A 37 5.04 -0.59 7.38
N ARG A 38 5.56 0.63 7.43
CA ARG A 38 6.10 1.22 8.65
C ARG A 38 5.32 2.47 9.01
N VAL A 39 4.85 2.52 10.26
CA VAL A 39 4.09 3.65 10.76
C VAL A 39 5.00 4.48 11.66
N ALA A 40 4.98 5.80 11.49
CA ALA A 40 5.75 6.69 12.35
C ALA A 40 5.30 6.55 13.81
N PRO A 41 6.23 6.73 14.79
CA PRO A 41 5.87 6.59 16.20
C PRO A 41 4.72 7.48 16.66
N ASP A 42 4.58 8.65 16.07
CA ASP A 42 3.50 9.60 16.39
C ASP A 42 2.26 9.41 15.52
N GLY A 43 2.28 8.45 14.60
CA GLY A 43 1.16 8.19 13.71
C GLY A 43 0.98 9.18 12.59
N SER A 44 1.93 10.08 12.37
CA SER A 44 1.79 11.17 11.39
C SER A 44 1.86 10.71 9.94
N TYR A 45 2.53 9.57 9.67
CA TYR A 45 2.62 9.02 8.32
C TYR A 45 2.85 7.51 8.37
N ALA A 46 2.59 6.87 7.24
CA ALA A 46 2.92 5.47 7.02
C ALA A 46 3.77 5.37 5.76
N ARG A 47 4.85 4.59 5.82
CA ARG A 47 5.70 4.33 4.67
C ARG A 47 5.41 2.93 4.14
N ILE A 48 5.10 2.85 2.86
CA ILE A 48 4.72 1.61 2.21
C ILE A 48 5.88 1.14 1.33
N TYR A 49 6.38 -0.07 1.59
CA TYR A 49 7.39 -0.71 0.76
C TYR A 49 6.69 -1.73 -0.12
N TRP A 50 6.86 -1.60 -1.43
CA TRP A 50 6.17 -2.45 -2.38
C TRP A 50 7.14 -2.96 -3.44
N GLY A 51 6.71 -4.03 -4.14
CA GLY A 51 7.44 -4.58 -5.27
C GLY A 51 6.48 -4.92 -6.38
N THR A 52 7.01 -5.24 -7.55
CA THR A 52 6.20 -5.63 -8.69
C THR A 52 6.91 -6.68 -9.52
N LEU A 53 6.13 -7.56 -10.14
CA LEU A 53 6.63 -8.52 -11.12
C LEU A 53 6.72 -7.93 -12.52
N GLY A 54 6.02 -6.81 -12.75
CA GLY A 54 6.01 -6.12 -14.02
C GLY A 54 7.00 -4.95 -14.07
N PRO A 55 6.90 -4.11 -15.10
CA PRO A 55 7.77 -2.93 -15.22
C PRO A 55 7.58 -1.98 -14.04
N VAL A 56 8.70 -1.62 -13.41
CA VAL A 56 8.67 -0.76 -12.21
C VAL A 56 8.08 0.62 -12.53
N ALA A 57 8.44 1.20 -13.65
CA ALA A 57 7.95 2.53 -14.03
C ALA A 57 6.43 2.54 -14.19
N ALA A 58 5.87 1.53 -14.83
CA ALA A 58 4.42 1.41 -15.01
C ALA A 58 3.71 1.20 -13.67
N ALA A 59 4.26 0.36 -12.80
CA ALA A 59 3.69 0.12 -11.48
C ALA A 59 3.73 1.39 -10.63
N LYS A 60 4.82 2.13 -10.67
CA LYS A 60 4.96 3.38 -9.93
C LYS A 60 3.92 4.41 -10.37
N GLU A 61 3.71 4.53 -11.67
CA GLU A 61 2.68 5.43 -12.19
C GLU A 61 1.29 5.02 -11.73
N ALA A 62 0.98 3.73 -11.77
CA ALA A 62 -0.30 3.22 -11.33
C ALA A 62 -0.53 3.48 -9.83
N ILE A 63 0.50 3.30 -9.01
CA ILE A 63 0.43 3.56 -7.58
C ILE A 63 0.20 5.04 -7.31
N GLU A 64 0.90 5.91 -8.01
CA GLU A 64 0.72 7.36 -7.85
C GLU A 64 -0.72 7.78 -8.16
N LYS A 65 -1.31 7.22 -9.19
CA LYS A 65 -2.71 7.48 -9.54
C LYS A 65 -3.68 6.93 -8.52
N ALA A 66 -3.32 5.86 -7.82
CA ALA A 66 -4.17 5.23 -6.82
C ALA A 66 -4.07 5.89 -5.44
N LYS A 67 -3.05 6.69 -5.19
CA LYS A 67 -2.82 7.30 -3.87
C LYS A 67 -4.01 8.05 -3.30
N PRO A 68 -4.71 8.91 -4.04
CA PRO A 68 -5.88 9.60 -3.48
C PRO A 68 -6.96 8.65 -3.02
N TYR A 69 -7.17 7.58 -3.77
CA TYR A 69 -8.13 6.55 -3.40
C TYR A 69 -7.69 5.79 -2.15
N LEU A 70 -6.42 5.42 -2.09
CA LEU A 70 -5.87 4.72 -0.92
C LEU A 70 -6.01 5.56 0.34
N ARG A 71 -5.75 6.87 0.25
CA ARG A 71 -5.90 7.77 1.38
C ARG A 71 -7.33 7.83 1.89
N ARG A 72 -8.31 7.80 1.00
CA ARG A 72 -9.71 7.83 1.39
C ARG A 72 -10.17 6.53 2.03
N CYS A 73 -9.59 5.42 1.63
CA CYS A 73 -9.96 4.11 2.16
C CYS A 73 -9.27 3.78 3.48
N LEU A 74 -8.21 4.48 3.81
CA LEU A 74 -7.49 4.28 5.06
C LEU A 74 -7.93 5.28 6.12
#